data_8a5a5bd66f4ee540a232e5c48cb6a7b2
#
_entry.id   8a5a5bd66f4ee540a232e5c48cb6a7b2
#
_cell.length_a   1.000
_cell.length_b   1.000
_cell.length_c   1.000
_cell.angle_alpha   90.00
_cell.angle_beta   90.00
_cell.angle_gamma   90.00
#
_symmetry.space_group_name_H-M   'P 1'
#
loop_
_entity.id
_entity.type
_entity.pdbx_description
1 polymer ?
#
loop_
_entity_poly.entity_id
_entity_poly.type
_entity_poly.pdbx_seq_one_letter_code
_entity_poly.pdbx_strand_id
1 'polypeptide(L)'
;MNGEEWRNRICMETDTGYSYSLAKRMEQYRTNPVLGYRTAGSRAEFETGEMLVREMESLGLSDVHKDRICVDSWEFEKAVMVFTDSRGREHRFQLGAYQTDFHTGGFR
;
A
#
# COMPACT_ATOMS: atom_id res chain seq x y z
N MET A 1 6.54 -12.73 -35.25
CA MET A 1 7.30 -12.59 -34.01
C MET A 1 6.95 -13.76 -33.10
N ASN A 2 7.91 -14.56 -32.70
CA ASN A 2 7.69 -15.69 -31.79
C ASN A 2 7.62 -15.22 -30.32
N GLY A 3 7.27 -16.14 -29.42
CA GLY A 3 7.09 -15.79 -27.98
C GLY A 3 8.36 -15.31 -27.29
N GLU A 4 9.55 -15.77 -27.75
CA GLU A 4 10.83 -15.35 -27.20
C GLU A 4 11.21 -13.94 -27.66
N GLU A 5 10.97 -13.61 -28.92
CA GLU A 5 11.17 -12.26 -29.45
C GLU A 5 10.28 -11.24 -28.74
N TRP A 6 9.00 -11.56 -28.50
CA TRP A 6 8.10 -10.72 -27.72
C TRP A 6 8.59 -10.50 -26.29
N ARG A 7 9.03 -11.58 -25.62
CA ARG A 7 9.57 -11.49 -24.26
C ARG A 7 10.77 -10.56 -24.20
N ASN A 8 11.72 -10.76 -25.10
CA ASN A 8 12.94 -9.95 -25.15
C ASN A 8 12.62 -8.47 -25.39
N ARG A 9 11.69 -8.18 -26.30
CA ARG A 9 11.25 -6.81 -26.57
C ARG A 9 10.60 -6.17 -25.34
N ILE A 10 9.69 -6.86 -24.65
CA ILE A 10 9.06 -6.37 -23.42
C ILE A 10 10.12 -6.08 -22.35
N CYS A 11 11.08 -7.00 -22.15
CA CYS A 11 12.14 -6.80 -21.19
C CYS A 11 13.04 -5.58 -21.52
N MET A 12 13.32 -5.36 -22.80
CA MET A 12 14.13 -4.21 -23.23
C MET A 12 13.39 -2.88 -23.12
N GLU A 13 12.07 -2.88 -23.27
CA GLU A 13 11.23 -1.68 -23.18
C GLU A 13 10.75 -1.39 -21.74
N THR A 14 11.04 -2.30 -20.78
CA THR A 14 10.65 -2.10 -19.38
C THR A 14 11.51 -1.01 -18.74
N ASP A 15 10.86 0.03 -18.24
CA ASP A 15 11.50 1.11 -17.51
C ASP A 15 11.31 0.92 -15.99
N THR A 16 12.35 0.38 -15.34
CA THR A 16 12.37 0.16 -13.89
C THR A 16 12.42 1.47 -13.10
N GLY A 17 13.01 2.52 -13.66
CA GLY A 17 13.02 3.86 -13.07
C GLY A 17 11.63 4.46 -13.00
N TYR A 18 10.87 4.33 -14.08
CA TYR A 18 9.45 4.74 -14.09
C TYR A 18 8.63 3.97 -13.06
N SER A 19 8.77 2.63 -13.02
CA SER A 19 8.04 1.78 -12.08
C SER A 19 8.35 2.14 -10.63
N TYR A 20 9.61 2.38 -10.31
CA TYR A 20 10.04 2.82 -8.99
C TYR A 20 9.48 4.20 -8.62
N SER A 21 9.52 5.15 -9.55
CA SER A 21 8.98 6.50 -9.35
C SER A 21 7.47 6.48 -9.11
N LEU A 22 6.75 5.62 -9.84
CA LEU A 22 5.30 5.43 -9.63
C LEU A 22 5.01 4.85 -8.24
N ALA A 23 5.76 3.83 -7.81
CA ALA A 23 5.65 3.26 -6.48
C ALA A 23 5.90 4.32 -5.39
N LYS A 24 6.93 5.16 -5.56
CA LYS A 24 7.20 6.29 -4.65
C LYS A 24 6.06 7.30 -4.59
N ARG A 25 5.42 7.60 -5.68
CA ARG A 25 4.22 8.46 -5.70
C ARG A 25 3.07 7.82 -4.93
N MET A 26 2.88 6.50 -5.07
CA MET A 26 1.85 5.75 -4.34
C MET A 26 2.07 5.76 -2.83
N GLU A 27 3.32 5.78 -2.35
CA GLU A 27 3.65 5.85 -0.92
C GLU A 27 3.16 7.15 -0.25
N GLN A 28 2.87 8.19 -0.99
CA GLN A 28 2.37 9.46 -0.47
C GLN A 28 0.92 9.35 0.04
N TYR A 29 0.16 8.41 -0.50
CA TYR A 29 -1.22 8.13 -0.11
C TYR A 29 -1.22 7.04 0.95
N ARG A 30 -1.33 7.42 2.21
CA ARG A 30 -1.25 6.49 3.34
C ARG A 30 -2.34 6.79 4.37
N THR A 31 -2.93 5.75 4.91
CA THR A 31 -3.89 5.83 6.01
C THR A 31 -3.18 6.16 7.32
N ASN A 32 -2.04 5.50 7.55
CA ASN A 32 -1.22 5.71 8.74
C ASN A 32 0.08 6.45 8.37
N PRO A 33 0.31 7.67 8.88
CA PRO A 33 1.48 8.47 8.52
C PRO A 33 2.79 7.96 9.13
N VAL A 34 2.72 7.17 10.21
CA VAL A 34 3.91 6.66 10.91
C VAL A 34 4.42 5.38 10.25
N LEU A 35 3.54 4.41 10.02
CA LEU A 35 3.88 3.11 9.46
C LEU A 35 3.80 3.06 7.93
N GLY A 36 3.17 4.05 7.31
CA GLY A 36 3.15 4.22 5.86
C GLY A 36 2.24 3.26 5.10
N TYR A 37 1.38 2.50 5.76
CA TYR A 37 0.46 1.60 5.09
C TYR A 37 -0.84 2.29 4.64
N ARG A 38 -1.59 1.59 3.81
CA ARG A 38 -2.86 1.99 3.25
C ARG A 38 -3.85 0.85 3.43
N THR A 39 -4.95 1.09 4.15
CA THR A 39 -5.98 0.07 4.37
C THR A 39 -6.99 0.04 3.25
N ALA A 40 -7.55 -1.14 2.97
CA ALA A 40 -8.65 -1.32 2.04
C ALA A 40 -9.88 -0.51 2.48
N GLY A 41 -10.60 0.08 1.52
CA GLY A 41 -11.76 0.92 1.79
C GLY A 41 -11.45 2.32 2.36
N SER A 42 -10.18 2.67 2.53
CA SER A 42 -9.78 3.98 3.05
C SER A 42 -9.81 5.06 1.97
N ARG A 43 -9.86 6.32 2.42
CA ARG A 43 -9.72 7.47 1.53
C ARG A 43 -8.39 7.45 0.78
N ALA A 44 -7.31 7.05 1.43
CA ALA A 44 -5.98 6.95 0.82
C ALA A 44 -5.96 5.92 -0.32
N GLU A 45 -6.66 4.79 -0.18
CA GLU A 45 -6.82 3.82 -1.25
C GLU A 45 -7.59 4.42 -2.44
N PHE A 46 -8.71 5.10 -2.17
CA PHE A 46 -9.48 5.76 -3.20
C PHE A 46 -8.64 6.80 -3.98
N GLU A 47 -7.92 7.67 -3.27
CA GLU A 47 -7.06 8.70 -3.87
C GLU A 47 -5.90 8.09 -4.69
N THR A 48 -5.35 6.96 -4.24
CA THR A 48 -4.36 6.19 -5.01
C THR A 48 -4.96 5.69 -6.32
N GLY A 49 -6.18 5.14 -6.27
CA GLY A 49 -6.90 4.69 -7.46
C GLY A 49 -7.13 5.83 -8.47
N GLU A 50 -7.51 7.01 -8.00
CA GLU A 50 -7.66 8.21 -8.85
C GLU A 50 -6.33 8.62 -9.50
N MET A 51 -5.24 8.56 -8.75
CA MET A 51 -3.92 8.86 -9.29
C MET A 51 -3.52 7.86 -10.38
N LEU A 52 -3.76 6.55 -10.15
CA LEU A 52 -3.45 5.50 -11.12
C LEU A 52 -4.30 5.61 -12.39
N VAL A 53 -5.59 5.94 -12.29
CA VAL A 53 -6.45 6.19 -13.46
C VAL A 53 -5.84 7.29 -14.32
N ARG A 54 -5.52 8.44 -13.73
CA ARG A 54 -4.90 9.55 -14.46
C ARG A 54 -3.57 9.18 -15.10
N GLU A 55 -2.77 8.36 -14.41
CA GLU A 55 -1.50 7.89 -14.96
C GLU A 55 -1.71 6.99 -16.18
N MET A 56 -2.64 6.03 -16.09
CA MET A 56 -2.96 5.13 -17.19
C MET A 56 -3.52 5.89 -18.41
N GLU A 57 -4.39 6.87 -18.19
CA GLU A 57 -4.90 7.74 -19.25
C GLU A 57 -3.77 8.56 -19.90
N SER A 58 -2.84 9.08 -19.12
CA SER A 58 -1.69 9.83 -19.62
C SER A 58 -0.75 8.99 -20.48
N LEU A 59 -0.72 7.69 -20.27
CA LEU A 59 0.01 6.71 -21.10
C LEU A 59 -0.73 6.34 -22.39
N GLY A 60 -1.93 6.89 -22.60
CA GLY A 60 -2.74 6.65 -23.81
C GLY A 60 -3.58 5.37 -23.74
N LEU A 61 -3.76 4.79 -22.57
CA LEU A 61 -4.66 3.64 -22.40
C LEU A 61 -6.11 4.14 -22.54
N SER A 62 -6.95 3.36 -23.21
CA SER A 62 -8.37 3.61 -23.39
C SER A 62 -9.20 2.76 -22.45
N ASP A 63 -10.43 3.20 -22.19
CA ASP A 63 -11.39 2.52 -21.33
C ASP A 63 -10.86 2.25 -19.91
N VAL A 64 -10.14 3.21 -19.36
CA VAL A 64 -9.63 3.13 -18.00
C VAL A 64 -10.77 3.44 -17.03
N HIS A 65 -11.10 2.48 -16.19
CA HIS A 65 -12.15 2.63 -15.19
C HIS A 65 -11.81 1.87 -13.91
N LYS A 66 -12.53 2.17 -12.84
CA LYS A 66 -12.43 1.45 -11.57
C LYS A 66 -13.66 0.59 -11.38
N ASP A 67 -13.46 -0.70 -11.14
CA ASP A 67 -14.53 -1.58 -10.72
C ASP A 67 -14.88 -1.34 -9.26
N ARG A 68 -16.17 -1.17 -8.98
CA ARG A 68 -16.66 -0.93 -7.63
C ARG A 68 -16.84 -2.25 -6.90
N ILE A 69 -16.10 -2.45 -5.83
CA ILE A 69 -16.23 -3.59 -4.93
C ILE A 69 -16.57 -3.09 -3.52
N CYS A 70 -17.29 -3.91 -2.76
CA CYS A 70 -17.53 -3.65 -1.34
C CYS A 70 -16.45 -4.37 -0.53
N VAL A 71 -15.79 -3.62 0.34
CA VAL A 71 -14.79 -4.14 1.28
C VAL A 71 -15.06 -3.57 2.65
N ASP A 72 -14.70 -4.31 3.69
CA ASP A 72 -14.73 -3.79 5.04
C ASP A 72 -13.62 -2.73 5.21
N SER A 73 -14.00 -1.58 5.68
CA SER A 73 -13.05 -0.53 6.04
C SER A 73 -12.74 -0.65 7.53
N TRP A 74 -11.47 -0.58 7.89
CA TRP A 74 -11.05 -0.58 9.29
C TRP A 74 -9.82 0.32 9.49
N GLU A 75 -9.72 0.85 10.68
CA GLU A 75 -8.58 1.60 11.18
C GLU A 75 -8.38 1.25 12.64
N PHE A 76 -7.15 1.41 13.14
CA PHE A 76 -6.87 1.36 14.56
C PHE A 76 -6.23 2.68 15.00
N GLU A 77 -6.56 3.11 16.20
CA GLU A 77 -6.04 4.38 16.71
C GLU A 77 -4.57 4.24 17.16
N LYS A 78 -4.24 3.12 17.80
CA LYS A 78 -2.92 2.94 18.41
C LYS A 78 -2.62 1.47 18.68
N ALA A 79 -1.44 1.04 18.30
CA ALA A 79 -0.84 -0.20 18.74
C ALA A 79 0.63 0.07 19.11
N VAL A 80 0.99 -0.13 20.37
CA VAL A 80 2.33 0.16 20.89
C VAL A 80 2.79 -0.98 21.76
N MET A 81 4.02 -1.45 21.53
CA MET A 81 4.71 -2.34 22.43
C MET A 81 5.69 -1.55 23.28
N VAL A 82 5.63 -1.76 24.58
CA VAL A 82 6.57 -1.15 25.54
C VAL A 82 7.19 -2.24 26.40
N PHE A 83 8.49 -2.24 26.51
CA PHE A 83 9.20 -3.14 27.42
C PHE A 83 10.44 -2.47 27.99
N THR A 84 10.90 -2.95 29.16
CA THR A 84 12.14 -2.51 29.79
C THR A 84 13.20 -3.59 29.60
N ASP A 85 14.37 -3.20 29.11
CA ASP A 85 15.49 -4.11 28.92
C ASP A 85 16.19 -4.45 30.27
N SER A 86 17.13 -5.40 30.22
CA SER A 86 17.90 -5.82 31.39
C SER A 86 18.78 -4.73 32.02
N ARG A 87 18.95 -3.59 31.33
CA ARG A 87 19.67 -2.41 31.81
C ARG A 87 18.74 -1.33 32.37
N GLY A 88 17.43 -1.63 32.47
CA GLY A 88 16.43 -0.70 33.00
C GLY A 88 15.98 0.37 31.99
N ARG A 89 16.29 0.25 30.70
CA ARG A 89 15.88 1.22 29.68
C ARG A 89 14.53 0.82 29.07
N GLU A 90 13.62 1.77 29.00
CA GLU A 90 12.33 1.58 28.32
C GLU A 90 12.52 1.67 26.81
N HIS A 91 11.92 0.73 26.10
CA HIS A 91 11.81 0.70 24.65
C HIS A 91 10.34 0.77 24.26
N ARG A 92 10.06 1.55 23.22
CA ARG A 92 8.69 1.76 22.70
C ARG A 92 8.69 1.62 21.19
N PHE A 93 7.83 0.75 20.66
CA PHE A 93 7.67 0.50 19.24
C PHE A 93 6.23 0.73 18.80
N GLN A 94 6.05 1.43 17.70
CA GLN A 94 4.78 1.49 17.00
C GLN A 94 4.57 0.17 16.26
N LEU A 95 3.42 -0.45 16.42
CA LEU A 95 3.06 -1.71 15.78
C LEU A 95 2.01 -1.46 14.70
N GLY A 96 2.05 -2.29 13.65
CA GLY A 96 0.95 -2.43 12.70
C GLY A 96 -0.13 -3.36 13.25
N ALA A 97 -1.26 -3.39 12.55
CA ALA A 97 -2.34 -4.31 12.83
C ALA A 97 -2.89 -4.91 11.54
N TYR A 98 -3.54 -6.05 11.66
CA TYR A 98 -4.28 -6.70 10.59
C TYR A 98 -5.75 -6.79 10.97
N GLN A 99 -6.61 -6.61 9.99
CA GLN A 99 -8.00 -6.97 10.16
C GLN A 99 -8.10 -8.49 10.26
N THR A 100 -8.67 -8.98 11.37
CA THR A 100 -8.93 -10.40 11.58
C THR A 100 -10.36 -10.56 12.06
N ASP A 101 -10.93 -11.75 11.87
CA ASP A 101 -12.24 -12.12 12.42
C ASP A 101 -12.18 -12.39 13.94
N PHE A 102 -11.01 -12.30 14.53
CA PHE A 102 -10.82 -12.51 15.95
C PHE A 102 -10.81 -11.21 16.72
N HIS A 103 -11.73 -11.08 17.66
CA HIS A 103 -11.66 -10.06 18.69
C HIS A 103 -10.63 -10.47 19.73
N THR A 104 -9.46 -9.88 19.70
CA THR A 104 -8.51 -10.01 20.80
C THR A 104 -9.00 -9.13 21.95
N GLY A 105 -9.53 -9.75 22.99
CA GLY A 105 -9.85 -9.04 24.22
C GLY A 105 -8.58 -8.66 24.97
N GLY A 106 -7.81 -7.72 24.46
CA GLY A 106 -6.61 -7.08 25.01
C GLY A 106 -5.78 -7.92 25.99
N PHE A 107 -4.53 -8.14 25.67
CA PHE A 107 -3.56 -8.61 26.66
C PHE A 107 -3.25 -7.48 27.65
N ARG A 108 -3.47 -7.75 28.94
CA ARG A 108 -2.98 -6.93 30.05
C ARG A 108 -1.60 -7.42 30.46
#